data_ba102ab4404db7d0f7273a7e28450961
#
_entry.id   ba102ab4404db7d0f7273a7e28450961
#
_cell.length_a   1.000
_cell.length_b   1.000
_cell.length_c   1.000
_cell.angle_alpha   90.00
_cell.angle_beta   90.00
_cell.angle_gamma   90.00
#
_symmetry.space_group_name_H-M   'P 1'
#
loop_
_entity.id
_entity.type
_entity.pdbx_description
1 polymer ?
#
loop_
_entity_poly.entity_id
_entity_poly.type
_entity_poly.pdbx_seq_one_letter_code
_entity_poly.pdbx_strand_id
1 'polypeptide(L)'
;MARFGIKNTWSTFRSEVRQKYWRARGKQVLHFLHVSKTGGTAIKHVLKSHLTTPEFAIVLHGHRHTLRDVPTGDKVIFCLRDPISRFVSGFYSRLRQGQPRYFVRWSADEETAFSHFDTPNRLAVALSSTDDEERMRAERAMRGIVHVKDGYAKWFESEEYLLSRLPDIFLIGFQETLAQDFELLRSKLGLTNRVQLPTDDITAHRSPGNVDKKLDEEAIENLKRWYATDFRLYALCRRICETASTGRIPEWKVAGAVDELLIPT
;
A
#
# COMPACT_ATOMS: atom_id res chain seq x y z
N MET A 1 13.07 10.09 28.50
CA MET A 1 12.45 8.98 27.71
C MET A 1 10.96 8.73 27.96
N ALA A 2 10.10 9.72 28.32
CA ALA A 2 8.73 9.46 28.77
C ALA A 2 7.62 10.30 28.07
N ARG A 3 7.86 10.87 26.88
CA ARG A 3 6.84 11.70 26.18
C ARG A 3 6.21 11.09 24.94
N PHE A 4 6.60 9.89 24.51
CA PHE A 4 6.06 9.25 23.29
C PHE A 4 4.83 8.35 23.51
N GLY A 5 4.58 7.88 24.73
CA GLY A 5 3.45 6.95 25.04
C GLY A 5 2.07 7.61 25.13
N ILE A 6 2.00 8.82 25.65
CA ILE A 6 0.71 9.43 26.05
C ILE A 6 -0.07 10.01 24.85
N LYS A 7 0.61 10.55 23.84
CA LYS A 7 -0.08 11.12 22.66
C LYS A 7 -0.76 10.06 21.78
N ASN A 8 -0.23 8.83 21.72
CA ASN A 8 -0.84 7.75 20.94
C ASN A 8 -2.12 7.20 21.58
N THR A 9 -2.17 7.04 22.91
CA THR A 9 -3.34 6.52 23.63
C THR A 9 -4.56 7.44 23.50
N TRP A 10 -4.40 8.75 23.59
CA TRP A 10 -5.50 9.71 23.44
C TRP A 10 -6.05 9.79 22.01
N SER A 11 -5.20 9.66 20.99
CA SER A 11 -5.65 9.67 19.59
C SER A 11 -6.42 8.40 19.25
N THR A 12 -5.97 7.25 19.73
CA THR A 12 -6.64 5.96 19.57
C THR A 12 -7.99 5.95 20.27
N PHE A 13 -8.04 6.37 21.54
CA PHE A 13 -9.29 6.47 22.31
C PHE A 13 -10.33 7.38 21.63
N ARG A 14 -9.93 8.56 21.16
CA ARG A 14 -10.83 9.46 20.41
C ARG A 14 -11.33 8.83 19.11
N SER A 15 -10.51 8.06 18.44
CA SER A 15 -10.90 7.34 17.23
C SER A 15 -11.94 6.26 17.51
N GLU A 16 -11.74 5.46 18.56
CA GLU A 16 -12.67 4.40 18.98
C GLU A 16 -14.03 4.95 19.41
N VAL A 17 -14.03 6.02 20.24
CA VAL A 17 -15.28 6.69 20.68
C VAL A 17 -16.05 7.20 19.46
N ARG A 18 -15.36 7.82 18.51
CA ARG A 18 -15.96 8.33 17.28
C ARG A 18 -16.53 7.20 16.41
N GLN A 19 -15.84 6.07 16.30
CA GLN A 19 -16.32 4.90 15.55
C GLN A 19 -17.58 4.30 16.22
N LYS A 20 -17.59 4.16 17.55
CA LYS A 20 -18.78 3.72 18.31
C LYS A 20 -19.97 4.65 18.07
N TYR A 21 -19.75 5.95 18.09
CA TYR A 21 -20.78 6.95 17.80
C TYR A 21 -21.36 6.79 16.38
N TRP A 22 -20.54 6.53 15.37
CA TRP A 22 -21.02 6.32 14.02
C TRP A 22 -21.81 5.03 13.85
N ARG A 23 -21.35 3.92 14.47
CA ARG A 23 -22.09 2.65 14.47
C ARG A 23 -23.45 2.79 15.15
N ALA A 24 -23.53 3.52 16.25
CA ALA A 24 -24.81 3.81 16.94
C ALA A 24 -25.80 4.61 16.07
N ARG A 25 -25.30 5.30 15.04
CA ARG A 25 -26.10 6.01 14.02
C ARG A 25 -26.35 5.20 12.76
N GLY A 26 -26.11 3.92 12.77
CA GLY A 26 -26.35 3.02 11.64
C GLY A 26 -25.31 3.14 10.52
N LYS A 27 -24.19 3.85 10.70
CA LYS A 27 -23.15 3.95 9.68
C LYS A 27 -22.19 2.77 9.74
N GLN A 28 -21.83 2.25 8.56
CA GLN A 28 -20.71 1.32 8.45
C GLN A 28 -19.39 2.08 8.59
N VAL A 29 -18.45 1.54 9.36
CA VAL A 29 -17.11 2.12 9.46
C VAL A 29 -16.27 1.56 8.32
N LEU A 30 -15.64 2.46 7.56
CA LEU A 30 -14.83 2.15 6.40
C LEU A 30 -13.40 2.65 6.61
N HIS A 31 -12.45 1.74 6.68
CA HIS A 31 -11.05 2.02 6.92
C HIS A 31 -10.27 2.12 5.61
N PHE A 32 -9.60 3.24 5.39
CA PHE A 32 -8.64 3.37 4.29
C PHE A 32 -7.22 3.06 4.81
N LEU A 33 -6.71 1.87 4.49
CA LEU A 33 -5.33 1.49 4.79
C LEU A 33 -4.38 2.13 3.77
N HIS A 34 -3.41 2.87 4.29
CA HIS A 34 -2.46 3.57 3.44
C HIS A 34 -1.19 2.76 3.23
N VAL A 35 -1.22 1.83 2.29
CA VAL A 35 -0.04 1.13 1.80
C VAL A 35 0.89 2.13 1.09
N SER A 36 2.18 2.07 1.38
CA SER A 36 3.13 3.05 0.84
C SER A 36 3.37 2.86 -0.66
N LYS A 37 3.44 3.96 -1.41
CA LYS A 37 3.81 4.02 -2.84
C LYS A 37 2.82 3.35 -3.81
N THR A 38 1.56 3.26 -3.43
CA THR A 38 0.47 2.63 -4.21
C THR A 38 -0.58 3.62 -4.73
N GLY A 39 -0.27 4.91 -4.78
CA GLY A 39 -1.25 5.94 -5.20
C GLY A 39 -2.25 6.38 -4.12
N GLY A 40 -2.24 5.73 -2.94
CA GLY A 40 -3.18 6.01 -1.85
C GLY A 40 -3.17 7.46 -1.33
N THR A 41 -2.12 8.22 -1.59
CA THR A 41 -2.06 9.65 -1.21
C THR A 41 -3.10 10.49 -1.96
N ALA A 42 -3.30 10.25 -3.26
CA ALA A 42 -4.29 10.97 -4.06
C ALA A 42 -5.71 10.66 -3.58
N ILE A 43 -6.04 9.39 -3.35
CA ILE A 43 -7.34 8.98 -2.81
C ILE A 43 -7.55 9.58 -1.41
N LYS A 44 -6.56 9.48 -0.54
CA LYS A 44 -6.62 10.04 0.82
C LYS A 44 -6.82 11.55 0.82
N HIS A 45 -6.23 12.26 -0.14
CA HIS A 45 -6.44 13.70 -0.30
C HIS A 45 -7.91 14.01 -0.53
N VAL A 46 -8.57 13.30 -1.43
CA VAL A 46 -10.01 13.47 -1.72
C VAL A 46 -10.86 13.07 -0.51
N LEU A 47 -10.62 11.89 0.06
CA LEU A 47 -11.42 11.38 1.16
C LEU A 47 -11.35 12.24 2.44
N LYS A 48 -10.32 13.07 2.63
CA LYS A 48 -10.23 14.02 3.75
C LYS A 48 -11.41 14.98 3.82
N SER A 49 -11.97 15.37 2.68
CA SER A 49 -13.13 16.25 2.60
C SER A 49 -14.47 15.49 2.64
N HIS A 50 -14.42 14.14 2.69
CA HIS A 50 -15.58 13.25 2.59
C HIS A 50 -15.55 12.16 3.67
N LEU A 51 -15.21 12.52 4.92
CA LEU A 51 -15.08 11.54 6.01
C LEU A 51 -16.40 10.89 6.43
N THR A 52 -17.53 11.42 5.99
CA THR A 52 -18.85 10.82 6.22
C THR A 52 -19.68 10.90 4.96
N THR A 53 -20.36 9.83 4.61
CA THR A 53 -21.40 9.73 3.57
C THR A 53 -22.70 9.27 4.22
N PRO A 54 -23.84 9.16 3.50
CA PRO A 54 -25.07 8.63 4.09
C PRO A 54 -24.86 7.27 4.78
N GLU A 55 -24.11 6.36 4.18
CA GLU A 55 -23.93 4.99 4.66
C GLU A 55 -22.65 4.78 5.45
N PHE A 56 -21.59 5.53 5.15
CA PHE A 56 -20.25 5.25 5.66
C PHE A 56 -19.69 6.38 6.54
N ALA A 57 -18.86 5.97 7.50
CA ALA A 57 -17.96 6.82 8.24
C ALA A 57 -16.52 6.36 7.95
N ILE A 58 -15.71 7.24 7.34
CA ILE A 58 -14.39 6.90 6.80
C ILE A 58 -13.29 7.24 7.80
N VAL A 59 -12.44 6.26 8.07
CA VAL A 59 -11.23 6.37 8.91
C VAL A 59 -9.99 6.29 8.01
N LEU A 60 -9.20 7.36 7.98
CA LEU A 60 -7.99 7.43 7.16
C LEU A 60 -6.76 7.08 7.99
N HIS A 61 -6.12 5.96 7.68
CA HIS A 61 -4.93 5.51 8.37
C HIS A 61 -3.63 6.07 7.80
N GLY A 62 -2.56 5.99 8.59
CA GLY A 62 -1.18 6.21 8.13
C GLY A 62 -0.52 4.88 7.74
N HIS A 63 0.72 4.95 7.25
CA HIS A 63 1.48 3.77 6.78
C HIS A 63 1.80 2.71 7.84
N ARG A 64 1.60 3.02 9.13
CA ARG A 64 1.88 2.08 10.23
C ARG A 64 0.72 1.14 10.53
N HIS A 65 -0.50 1.50 10.11
CA HIS A 65 -1.68 0.68 10.36
C HIS A 65 -1.75 -0.44 9.33
N THR A 66 -2.13 -1.60 9.80
CA THR A 66 -2.20 -2.85 9.07
C THR A 66 -3.64 -3.36 9.02
N LEU A 67 -3.91 -4.41 8.27
CA LEU A 67 -5.23 -5.04 8.25
C LEU A 67 -5.62 -5.62 9.63
N ARG A 68 -4.63 -6.00 10.46
CA ARG A 68 -4.85 -6.48 11.83
C ARG A 68 -5.38 -5.39 12.77
N ASP A 69 -5.05 -4.12 12.50
CA ASP A 69 -5.54 -2.99 13.30
C ASP A 69 -6.98 -2.58 12.94
N VAL A 70 -7.56 -3.18 11.90
CA VAL A 70 -8.96 -2.96 11.52
C VAL A 70 -9.85 -4.00 12.20
N PRO A 71 -10.87 -3.58 12.98
CA PRO A 71 -11.80 -4.52 13.58
C PRO A 71 -12.47 -5.41 12.53
N THR A 72 -12.62 -6.70 12.85
CA THR A 72 -13.36 -7.63 12.00
C THR A 72 -14.80 -7.17 11.88
N GLY A 73 -15.35 -7.20 10.66
CA GLY A 73 -16.69 -6.70 10.33
C GLY A 73 -16.71 -5.24 9.87
N ASP A 74 -15.68 -4.44 10.16
CA ASP A 74 -15.54 -3.12 9.55
C ASP A 74 -15.02 -3.25 8.12
N LYS A 75 -15.42 -2.31 7.25
CA LYS A 75 -15.03 -2.33 5.85
C LYS A 75 -13.64 -1.73 5.63
N VAL A 76 -12.94 -2.26 4.66
CA VAL A 76 -11.55 -1.89 4.36
C VAL A 76 -11.37 -1.56 2.88
N ILE A 77 -10.65 -0.46 2.63
CA ILE A 77 -10.11 -0.10 1.31
C ILE A 77 -8.61 -0.05 1.40
N PHE A 78 -7.94 -0.54 0.38
CA PHE A 78 -6.51 -0.31 0.18
C PHE A 78 -6.16 -0.30 -1.30
N CYS A 79 -4.99 0.25 -1.62
CA CYS A 79 -4.45 0.22 -2.97
C CYS A 79 -3.14 -0.53 -3.00
N LEU A 80 -2.91 -1.22 -4.11
CA LEU A 80 -1.68 -1.93 -4.43
C LEU A 80 -1.02 -1.32 -5.67
N ARG A 81 0.15 -1.79 -5.96
CA ARG A 81 0.95 -1.46 -7.14
C ARG A 81 1.84 -2.65 -7.47
N ASP A 82 2.16 -2.83 -8.73
CA ASP A 82 3.19 -3.79 -9.14
C ASP A 82 4.43 -3.66 -8.25
N PRO A 83 4.97 -4.76 -7.67
CA PRO A 83 6.05 -4.70 -6.69
C PRO A 83 7.32 -4.03 -7.21
N ILE A 84 7.69 -4.24 -8.48
CA ILE A 84 8.86 -3.61 -9.10
C ILE A 84 8.62 -2.10 -9.27
N SER A 85 7.49 -1.71 -9.81
CA SER A 85 7.10 -0.30 -9.93
C SER A 85 7.06 0.40 -8.57
N ARG A 86 6.61 -0.31 -7.53
CA ARG A 86 6.58 0.18 -6.14
C ARG A 86 7.98 0.38 -5.60
N PHE A 87 8.90 -0.58 -5.82
CA PHE A 87 10.31 -0.47 -5.46
C PHE A 87 10.95 0.79 -6.08
N VAL A 88 10.86 0.95 -7.40
CA VAL A 88 11.40 2.12 -8.11
C VAL A 88 10.83 3.43 -7.55
N SER A 89 9.52 3.48 -7.30
CA SER A 89 8.87 4.65 -6.71
C SER A 89 9.34 4.93 -5.28
N GLY A 90 9.57 3.89 -4.48
CA GLY A 90 10.09 3.96 -3.12
C GLY A 90 11.51 4.50 -3.09
N PHE A 91 12.39 3.92 -3.90
CA PHE A 91 13.78 4.31 -4.05
C PHE A 91 13.91 5.82 -4.37
N TYR A 92 13.32 6.27 -5.48
CA TYR A 92 13.41 7.66 -5.89
C TYR A 92 12.72 8.63 -4.92
N SER A 93 11.65 8.22 -4.27
CA SER A 93 11.02 9.05 -3.25
C SER A 93 11.97 9.31 -2.08
N ARG A 94 12.76 8.32 -1.67
CA ARG A 94 13.71 8.45 -0.57
C ARG A 94 15.02 9.10 -1.02
N LEU A 95 15.51 8.79 -2.22
CA LEU A 95 16.68 9.48 -2.79
C LEU A 95 16.48 10.99 -2.78
N ARG A 96 15.27 11.47 -3.12
CA ARG A 96 14.89 12.89 -3.07
C ARG A 96 14.44 13.37 -1.69
N GLN A 97 14.58 12.58 -0.64
CA GLN A 97 14.15 12.93 0.72
C GLN A 97 12.65 13.35 0.81
N GLY A 98 11.83 12.85 -0.12
CA GLY A 98 10.38 13.15 -0.21
C GLY A 98 10.00 14.38 -1.02
N GLN A 99 10.98 15.14 -1.48
CA GLN A 99 10.73 16.35 -2.28
C GLN A 99 10.03 16.05 -3.63
N PRO A 100 9.26 16.97 -4.20
CA PRO A 100 9.02 18.36 -3.76
C PRO A 100 7.94 18.53 -2.68
N ARG A 101 7.22 17.48 -2.32
CA ARG A 101 6.03 17.59 -1.47
C ARG A 101 6.34 17.87 0.01
N TYR A 102 7.39 17.22 0.53
CA TYR A 102 7.86 17.36 1.91
C TYR A 102 9.36 17.09 1.96
N PHE A 103 9.97 17.37 3.09
CA PHE A 103 11.37 17.06 3.32
C PHE A 103 11.51 16.18 4.58
N VAL A 104 12.13 15.02 4.40
CA VAL A 104 12.53 14.12 5.50
C VAL A 104 13.96 13.67 5.24
N ARG A 105 14.87 14.05 6.13
CA ARG A 105 16.27 13.63 6.03
C ARG A 105 16.41 12.12 5.90
N TRP A 106 17.47 11.69 5.29
CA TRP A 106 17.86 10.30 5.29
C TRP A 106 18.12 9.81 6.72
N SER A 107 17.79 8.56 6.99
CA SER A 107 18.34 7.83 8.13
C SER A 107 19.81 7.47 7.84
N ALA A 108 20.55 7.04 8.85
CA ALA A 108 21.93 6.59 8.66
C ALA A 108 22.03 5.42 7.63
N ASP A 109 21.05 4.51 7.67
CA ASP A 109 20.98 3.40 6.70
C ASP A 109 20.74 3.90 5.27
N GLU A 110 19.86 4.91 5.10
CA GLU A 110 19.60 5.51 3.80
C GLU A 110 20.78 6.32 3.27
N GLU A 111 21.47 7.05 4.14
CA GLU A 111 22.68 7.79 3.78
C GLU A 111 23.76 6.83 3.27
N THR A 112 23.99 5.73 4.00
CA THR A 112 24.90 4.67 3.56
C THR A 112 24.45 4.03 2.25
N ALA A 113 23.16 3.73 2.10
CA ALA A 113 22.63 3.10 0.87
C ALA A 113 22.82 4.02 -0.35
N PHE A 114 22.47 5.29 -0.23
CA PHE A 114 22.54 6.25 -1.34
C PHE A 114 23.96 6.75 -1.64
N SER A 115 24.93 6.55 -0.75
CA SER A 115 26.35 6.74 -1.07
C SER A 115 26.91 5.68 -2.02
N HIS A 116 26.28 4.50 -2.09
CA HIS A 116 26.71 3.39 -2.95
C HIS A 116 25.81 3.20 -4.17
N PHE A 117 24.49 3.45 -4.03
CA PHE A 117 23.48 3.17 -5.04
C PHE A 117 22.71 4.43 -5.42
N ASP A 118 23.03 5.00 -6.57
CA ASP A 118 22.38 6.22 -7.11
C ASP A 118 21.17 5.92 -7.99
N THR A 119 21.02 4.66 -8.44
CA THR A 119 19.87 4.21 -9.24
C THR A 119 19.25 2.93 -8.67
N PRO A 120 17.96 2.73 -8.89
CA PRO A 120 17.30 1.48 -8.49
C PRO A 120 17.86 0.28 -9.25
N ASN A 121 18.31 0.46 -10.50
CA ASN A 121 18.92 -0.59 -11.28
C ASN A 121 20.21 -1.11 -10.64
N ARG A 122 21.15 -0.21 -10.30
CA ARG A 122 22.41 -0.60 -9.64
C ARG A 122 22.16 -1.35 -8.34
N LEU A 123 21.23 -0.86 -7.51
CA LEU A 123 20.88 -1.55 -6.28
C LEU A 123 20.33 -2.96 -6.55
N ALA A 124 19.44 -3.09 -7.52
CA ALA A 124 18.81 -4.37 -7.82
C ALA A 124 19.78 -5.40 -8.47
N VAL A 125 20.67 -4.96 -9.37
CA VAL A 125 21.71 -5.82 -9.95
C VAL A 125 22.69 -6.30 -8.86
N ALA A 126 23.11 -5.41 -7.97
CA ALA A 126 24.05 -5.76 -6.91
C ALA A 126 23.54 -6.86 -5.94
N LEU A 127 22.25 -7.20 -5.95
CA LEU A 127 21.71 -8.31 -5.16
C LEU A 127 22.19 -9.70 -5.60
N SER A 128 22.71 -9.83 -6.84
CA SER A 128 23.33 -11.05 -7.36
C SER A 128 24.82 -10.90 -7.64
N SER A 129 25.46 -9.85 -7.14
CA SER A 129 26.90 -9.63 -7.32
C SER A 129 27.71 -10.81 -6.77
N THR A 130 28.73 -11.19 -7.51
CA THR A 130 29.74 -12.18 -7.09
C THR A 130 30.69 -11.62 -6.02
N ASP A 131 30.77 -10.30 -5.88
CA ASP A 131 31.43 -9.64 -4.76
C ASP A 131 30.51 -9.67 -3.55
N ASP A 132 30.92 -10.43 -2.52
CA ASP A 132 30.17 -10.59 -1.27
C ASP A 132 29.92 -9.26 -0.55
N GLU A 133 30.88 -8.33 -0.59
CA GLU A 133 30.70 -7.03 0.05
C GLU A 133 29.65 -6.20 -0.67
N GLU A 134 29.68 -6.15 -1.98
CA GLU A 134 28.69 -5.42 -2.79
C GLU A 134 27.29 -6.00 -2.57
N ARG A 135 27.16 -7.35 -2.59
CA ARG A 135 25.89 -8.03 -2.33
C ARG A 135 25.36 -7.72 -0.92
N MET A 136 26.21 -7.78 0.12
CA MET A 136 25.81 -7.46 1.49
C MET A 136 25.39 -5.97 1.62
N ARG A 137 26.07 -5.06 0.92
CA ARG A 137 25.67 -3.64 0.88
C ARG A 137 24.30 -3.47 0.24
N ALA A 138 24.04 -4.17 -0.89
CA ALA A 138 22.74 -4.14 -1.54
C ALA A 138 21.61 -4.68 -0.66
N GLU A 139 21.81 -5.82 -0.02
CA GLU A 139 20.83 -6.39 0.92
C GLU A 139 20.55 -5.45 2.10
N ARG A 140 21.59 -4.82 2.65
CA ARG A 140 21.44 -3.83 3.73
C ARG A 140 20.65 -2.61 3.25
N ALA A 141 20.92 -2.12 2.04
CA ALA A 141 20.18 -1.03 1.42
C ALA A 141 18.70 -1.39 1.23
N MET A 142 18.40 -2.60 0.73
CA MET A 142 17.02 -3.08 0.58
C MET A 142 16.27 -3.14 1.92
N ARG A 143 16.96 -3.49 3.01
CA ARG A 143 16.38 -3.54 4.38
C ARG A 143 16.41 -2.19 5.10
N GLY A 144 17.18 -1.19 4.63
CA GLY A 144 17.35 0.12 5.25
C GLY A 144 16.49 1.22 4.65
N ILE A 145 16.34 1.25 3.31
CA ILE A 145 15.62 2.33 2.63
C ILE A 145 14.12 2.26 2.92
N VAL A 146 13.60 3.33 3.51
CA VAL A 146 12.16 3.48 3.79
C VAL A 146 11.36 3.39 2.48
N HIS A 147 10.21 2.74 2.49
CA HIS A 147 9.37 2.39 1.36
C HIS A 147 9.90 1.24 0.47
N VAL A 148 11.19 0.93 0.51
CA VAL A 148 11.77 -0.24 -0.16
C VAL A 148 11.70 -1.45 0.76
N LYS A 149 12.09 -1.30 2.02
CA LYS A 149 12.14 -2.38 3.03
C LYS A 149 10.79 -2.99 3.40
N ASP A 150 9.71 -2.24 3.22
CA ASP A 150 8.38 -2.65 3.65
C ASP A 150 7.68 -3.43 2.52
N GLY A 151 7.63 -4.76 2.62
CA GLY A 151 6.81 -5.62 1.75
C GLY A 151 5.32 -5.60 2.10
N TYR A 152 4.47 -6.17 1.25
CA TYR A 152 3.03 -6.24 1.45
C TYR A 152 2.63 -7.05 2.69
N ALA A 153 3.43 -8.05 3.06
CA ALA A 153 3.23 -8.80 4.30
C ALA A 153 3.19 -7.90 5.55
N LYS A 154 3.82 -6.74 5.53
CA LYS A 154 3.70 -5.75 6.60
C LYS A 154 2.25 -5.32 6.85
N TRP A 155 1.45 -5.16 5.80
CA TRP A 155 0.07 -4.68 5.90
C TRP A 155 -0.95 -5.79 5.95
N PHE A 156 -0.67 -6.92 5.30
CA PHE A 156 -1.63 -8.00 5.10
C PHE A 156 -1.25 -9.29 5.82
N GLU A 157 -0.06 -9.35 6.44
CA GLU A 157 0.49 -10.48 7.17
C GLU A 157 0.80 -11.68 6.27
N SER A 158 -0.24 -12.35 5.77
CA SER A 158 -0.13 -13.49 4.84
C SER A 158 -1.31 -13.53 3.87
N GLU A 159 -1.24 -14.43 2.89
CA GLU A 159 -2.31 -14.70 1.95
C GLU A 159 -3.55 -15.26 2.67
N GLU A 160 -3.34 -16.19 3.60
CA GLU A 160 -4.40 -16.81 4.41
C GLU A 160 -5.11 -15.77 5.28
N TYR A 161 -4.36 -14.87 5.92
CA TYR A 161 -4.96 -13.82 6.71
C TYR A 161 -5.76 -12.83 5.86
N LEU A 162 -5.23 -12.43 4.71
CA LEU A 162 -5.95 -11.59 3.76
C LEU A 162 -7.25 -12.26 3.28
N LEU A 163 -7.21 -13.56 2.94
CA LEU A 163 -8.37 -14.34 2.53
C LEU A 163 -9.41 -14.44 3.67
N SER A 164 -9.00 -14.64 4.90
CA SER A 164 -9.90 -14.68 6.05
C SER A 164 -10.65 -13.36 6.27
N ARG A 165 -10.12 -12.25 5.75
CA ARG A 165 -10.70 -10.90 5.83
C ARG A 165 -11.44 -10.46 4.56
N LEU A 166 -11.64 -11.36 3.57
CA LEU A 166 -12.37 -11.03 2.33
C LEU A 166 -13.76 -10.42 2.56
N PRO A 167 -14.58 -10.89 3.52
CA PRO A 167 -15.88 -10.27 3.80
C PRO A 167 -15.81 -8.79 4.23
N ASP A 168 -14.65 -8.37 4.75
CA ASP A 168 -14.41 -7.01 5.20
C ASP A 168 -13.88 -6.11 4.06
N ILE A 169 -13.37 -6.69 2.98
CA ILE A 169 -12.79 -5.92 1.87
C ILE A 169 -13.91 -5.25 1.07
N PHE A 170 -13.91 -3.92 1.10
CA PHE A 170 -14.86 -3.09 0.36
C PHE A 170 -14.37 -2.79 -1.07
N LEU A 171 -13.06 -2.49 -1.20
CA LEU A 171 -12.44 -2.24 -2.48
C LEU A 171 -10.92 -2.44 -2.40
N ILE A 172 -10.39 -3.11 -3.41
CA ILE A 172 -8.95 -3.16 -3.71
C ILE A 172 -8.74 -2.31 -4.96
N GLY A 173 -7.95 -1.25 -4.85
CA GLY A 173 -7.52 -0.45 -5.99
C GLY A 173 -6.10 -0.78 -6.41
N PHE A 174 -5.77 -0.48 -7.65
CA PHE A 174 -4.43 -0.64 -8.19
C PHE A 174 -3.92 0.70 -8.74
N GLN A 175 -2.65 0.98 -8.54
CA GLN A 175 -2.07 2.23 -9.01
C GLN A 175 -2.10 2.32 -10.54
N GLU A 176 -2.02 1.18 -11.22
CA GLU A 176 -2.06 1.04 -12.68
C GLU A 176 -3.44 1.42 -13.26
N THR A 177 -4.51 1.20 -12.50
CA THR A 177 -5.90 1.51 -12.87
C THR A 177 -6.55 2.53 -11.93
N LEU A 178 -5.72 3.36 -11.26
CA LEU A 178 -6.15 4.21 -10.15
C LEU A 178 -7.34 5.11 -10.47
N ALA A 179 -7.42 5.64 -11.69
CA ALA A 179 -8.54 6.49 -12.11
C ALA A 179 -9.86 5.71 -12.17
N GLN A 180 -9.82 4.51 -12.78
CA GLN A 180 -11.01 3.64 -12.89
C GLN A 180 -11.44 3.11 -11.51
N ASP A 181 -10.48 2.69 -10.69
CA ASP A 181 -10.75 2.21 -9.33
C ASP A 181 -11.30 3.32 -8.43
N PHE A 182 -10.85 4.56 -8.65
CA PHE A 182 -11.41 5.71 -7.95
C PHE A 182 -12.84 6.03 -8.38
N GLU A 183 -13.18 5.92 -9.66
CA GLU A 183 -14.56 6.07 -10.14
C GLU A 183 -15.49 5.03 -9.49
N LEU A 184 -15.03 3.77 -9.40
CA LEU A 184 -15.77 2.73 -8.71
C LEU A 184 -15.93 3.05 -7.21
N LEU A 185 -14.85 3.49 -6.54
CA LEU A 185 -14.90 3.91 -5.15
C LEU A 185 -15.89 5.07 -4.94
N ARG A 186 -15.81 6.09 -5.80
CA ARG A 186 -16.68 7.25 -5.78
C ARG A 186 -18.16 6.85 -5.88
N SER A 187 -18.48 5.98 -6.84
CA SER A 187 -19.84 5.44 -7.02
C SER A 187 -20.31 4.66 -5.79
N LYS A 188 -19.49 3.74 -5.28
CA LYS A 188 -19.81 2.94 -4.09
C LYS A 188 -20.02 3.78 -2.82
N LEU A 189 -19.38 4.95 -2.73
CA LEU A 189 -19.53 5.89 -1.61
C LEU A 189 -20.68 6.88 -1.81
N GLY A 190 -21.38 6.85 -2.93
CA GLY A 190 -22.44 7.81 -3.27
C GLY A 190 -21.94 9.24 -3.43
N LEU A 191 -20.66 9.43 -3.80
CA LEU A 191 -20.09 10.75 -4.02
C LEU A 191 -20.41 11.25 -5.44
N THR A 192 -20.61 12.56 -5.58
CA THR A 192 -20.94 13.16 -6.87
C THR A 192 -19.80 13.05 -7.89
N ASN A 193 -20.11 13.11 -9.17
CA ASN A 193 -19.12 13.08 -10.26
C ASN A 193 -18.15 14.29 -10.28
N ARG A 194 -18.42 15.33 -9.49
CA ARG A 194 -17.51 16.48 -9.29
C ARG A 194 -16.31 16.14 -8.42
N VAL A 195 -16.40 15.07 -7.64
CA VAL A 195 -15.31 14.59 -6.79
C VAL A 195 -14.32 13.81 -7.64
N GLN A 196 -13.12 14.35 -7.86
CA GLN A 196 -12.11 13.77 -8.74
C GLN A 196 -10.75 13.69 -8.04
N LEU A 197 -9.88 12.83 -8.54
CA LEU A 197 -8.48 12.75 -8.09
C LEU A 197 -7.74 14.05 -8.49
N PRO A 198 -6.75 14.48 -7.69
CA PRO A 198 -5.91 15.61 -8.03
C PRO A 198 -5.15 15.35 -9.33
N THR A 199 -5.10 16.35 -10.20
CA THR A 199 -4.40 16.28 -11.49
C THR A 199 -2.96 16.78 -11.41
N ASP A 200 -2.66 17.65 -10.45
CA ASP A 200 -1.31 18.19 -10.25
C ASP A 200 -0.37 17.16 -9.61
N ASP A 201 0.90 17.19 -10.01
CA ASP A 201 1.89 16.19 -9.60
C ASP A 201 2.24 16.26 -8.11
N ILE A 202 2.16 17.43 -7.50
CA ILE A 202 2.50 17.64 -6.08
C ILE A 202 1.45 17.01 -5.18
N THR A 203 0.16 17.33 -5.42
CA THR A 203 -0.95 16.78 -4.62
C THR A 203 -1.15 15.30 -4.91
N ALA A 204 -1.04 14.87 -6.15
CA ALA A 204 -1.09 13.47 -6.55
C ALA A 204 0.16 12.67 -6.12
N HIS A 205 1.22 13.35 -5.68
CA HIS A 205 2.49 12.75 -5.27
C HIS A 205 3.13 11.89 -6.38
N ARG A 206 3.09 12.37 -7.62
CA ARG A 206 3.73 11.71 -8.75
C ARG A 206 5.24 11.86 -8.69
N SER A 207 5.96 10.87 -9.20
CA SER A 207 7.41 10.99 -9.40
C SER A 207 7.69 11.94 -10.56
N PRO A 208 8.71 12.82 -10.46
CA PRO A 208 9.16 13.64 -11.59
C PRO A 208 9.39 12.80 -12.84
N GLY A 209 9.08 13.36 -14.02
CA GLY A 209 9.17 12.64 -15.28
C GLY A 209 10.61 12.33 -15.75
N ASN A 210 11.60 13.04 -15.19
CA ASN A 210 13.01 12.97 -15.60
C ASN A 210 13.85 11.92 -14.85
N VAL A 211 13.25 11.00 -14.09
CA VAL A 211 13.99 9.93 -13.41
C VAL A 211 14.06 8.68 -14.28
N ASP A 212 15.23 8.08 -14.37
CA ASP A 212 15.43 6.80 -15.08
C ASP A 212 14.76 5.67 -14.29
N LYS A 213 13.75 5.04 -14.91
CA LYS A 213 12.99 3.93 -14.33
C LYS A 213 13.34 2.60 -14.98
N LYS A 214 14.31 2.61 -15.91
CA LYS A 214 14.73 1.41 -16.61
C LYS A 214 15.42 0.46 -15.64
N LEU A 215 15.09 -0.80 -15.75
CA LEU A 215 15.74 -1.89 -15.04
C LEU A 215 16.21 -2.93 -16.08
N ASP A 216 17.39 -3.47 -15.86
CA ASP A 216 17.90 -4.58 -16.64
C ASP A 216 17.18 -5.87 -16.25
N GLU A 217 17.29 -6.89 -17.10
CA GLU A 217 16.65 -8.19 -16.89
C GLU A 217 17.14 -8.83 -15.58
N GLU A 218 18.44 -8.76 -15.30
CA GLU A 218 19.01 -9.23 -14.03
C GLU A 218 18.43 -8.51 -12.81
N ALA A 219 18.28 -7.18 -12.88
CA ALA A 219 17.65 -6.40 -11.82
C ALA A 219 16.19 -6.84 -11.58
N ILE A 220 15.44 -7.07 -12.66
CA ILE A 220 14.06 -7.55 -12.60
C ILE A 220 13.98 -8.91 -11.92
N GLU A 221 14.82 -9.88 -12.31
CA GLU A 221 14.84 -11.23 -11.73
C GLU A 221 15.26 -11.21 -10.25
N ASN A 222 16.21 -10.36 -9.87
CA ASN A 222 16.60 -10.17 -8.47
C ASN A 222 15.45 -9.60 -7.64
N LEU A 223 14.73 -8.61 -8.17
CA LEU A 223 13.57 -8.02 -7.49
C LEU A 223 12.40 -8.99 -7.39
N LYS A 224 12.14 -9.82 -8.40
CA LYS A 224 11.13 -10.89 -8.33
C LYS A 224 11.43 -11.86 -7.19
N ARG A 225 12.69 -12.27 -7.04
CA ARG A 225 13.13 -13.13 -5.92
C ARG A 225 12.98 -12.42 -4.57
N TRP A 226 13.44 -11.16 -4.48
CA TRP A 226 13.39 -10.38 -3.25
C TRP A 226 11.96 -10.13 -2.77
N TYR A 227 11.07 -9.79 -3.67
CA TYR A 227 9.66 -9.47 -3.40
C TYR A 227 8.71 -10.63 -3.73
N ALA A 228 9.16 -11.88 -3.69
CA ALA A 228 8.34 -13.04 -4.06
C ALA A 228 6.99 -13.08 -3.31
N THR A 229 6.98 -12.78 -2.01
CA THR A 229 5.75 -12.68 -1.22
C THR A 229 4.85 -11.53 -1.67
N ASP A 230 5.42 -10.38 -2.05
CA ASP A 230 4.67 -9.24 -2.57
C ASP A 230 3.98 -9.59 -3.90
N PHE A 231 4.68 -10.32 -4.77
CA PHE A 231 4.10 -10.79 -6.05
C PHE A 231 2.94 -11.75 -5.83
N ARG A 232 3.06 -12.69 -4.88
CA ARG A 232 1.94 -13.61 -4.54
C ARG A 232 0.72 -12.84 -4.03
N LEU A 233 0.92 -11.94 -3.05
CA LEU A 233 -0.16 -11.10 -2.50
C LEU A 233 -0.79 -10.20 -3.57
N TYR A 234 0.02 -9.61 -4.45
CA TYR A 234 -0.46 -8.78 -5.56
C TYR A 234 -1.29 -9.60 -6.55
N ALA A 235 -0.78 -10.77 -6.96
CA ALA A 235 -1.49 -11.66 -7.88
C ALA A 235 -2.80 -12.19 -7.26
N LEU A 236 -2.79 -12.54 -5.97
CA LEU A 236 -4.00 -12.92 -5.25
C LEU A 236 -5.06 -11.81 -5.30
N CYS A 237 -4.68 -10.57 -4.98
CA CYS A 237 -5.59 -9.43 -5.02
C CYS A 237 -6.12 -9.16 -6.44
N ARG A 238 -5.31 -9.34 -7.48
CA ARG A 238 -5.77 -9.25 -8.88
C ARG A 238 -6.83 -10.30 -9.17
N ARG A 239 -6.60 -11.57 -8.83
CA ARG A 239 -7.57 -12.65 -9.02
C ARG A 239 -8.88 -12.39 -8.28
N ILE A 240 -8.81 -11.90 -7.03
CA ILE A 240 -10.01 -11.54 -6.26
C ILE A 240 -10.86 -10.50 -7.03
N CYS A 241 -10.24 -9.46 -7.57
CA CYS A 241 -10.95 -8.41 -8.30
C CYS A 241 -11.51 -8.91 -9.65
N GLU A 242 -10.76 -9.73 -10.39
CA GLU A 242 -11.20 -10.33 -11.66
C GLU A 242 -12.40 -11.26 -11.44
N THR A 243 -12.36 -12.09 -10.42
CA THR A 243 -13.47 -12.98 -10.05
C THR A 243 -14.71 -12.16 -9.65
N ALA A 244 -14.54 -11.10 -8.87
CA ALA A 244 -15.63 -10.21 -8.48
C ALA A 244 -16.29 -9.52 -9.69
N SER A 245 -15.52 -9.11 -10.70
CA SER A 245 -16.03 -8.41 -11.89
C SER A 245 -16.78 -9.33 -12.86
N THR A 246 -16.48 -10.64 -12.86
CA THR A 246 -17.14 -11.63 -13.72
C THR A 246 -18.44 -12.18 -13.12
N GLY A 247 -18.86 -11.72 -11.95
CA GLY A 247 -20.03 -12.22 -11.24
C GLY A 247 -19.89 -13.67 -10.75
N ARG A 248 -18.73 -14.28 -10.93
CA ARG A 248 -18.34 -15.59 -10.44
C ARG A 248 -17.69 -15.50 -9.06
N ILE A 249 -18.20 -14.65 -8.16
CA ILE A 249 -17.84 -14.83 -6.76
C ILE A 249 -18.59 -16.09 -6.34
N PRO A 250 -17.93 -17.22 -6.09
CA PRO A 250 -18.56 -18.26 -5.32
C PRO A 250 -19.03 -17.56 -4.04
N GLU A 251 -20.27 -17.76 -3.62
CA GLU A 251 -20.62 -17.48 -2.24
C GLU A 251 -19.53 -18.15 -1.41
N TRP A 252 -18.65 -17.38 -0.81
CA TRP A 252 -17.54 -17.86 -0.02
C TRP A 252 -18.12 -18.58 1.19
N LYS A 253 -18.59 -19.78 0.98
CA LYS A 253 -18.84 -20.75 2.04
C LYS A 253 -17.48 -21.14 2.56
N VAL A 254 -17.18 -20.55 3.69
CA VAL A 254 -16.03 -20.54 4.54
C VAL A 254 -15.46 -21.93 4.85
N ALA A 255 -15.21 -22.85 3.99
CA ALA A 255 -14.52 -24.09 4.37
C ALA A 255 -13.75 -24.83 3.26
N GLY A 256 -13.79 -24.40 2.01
CA GLY A 256 -13.17 -25.21 0.95
C GLY A 256 -12.48 -24.48 -0.18
N ALA A 257 -12.58 -23.15 -0.23
CA ALA A 257 -12.13 -22.37 -1.39
C ALA A 257 -10.70 -21.82 -1.29
N VAL A 258 -9.99 -22.08 -0.20
CA VAL A 258 -8.59 -21.65 -0.02
C VAL A 258 -7.67 -22.42 -0.97
N ASP A 259 -7.96 -23.68 -1.23
CA ASP A 259 -7.10 -24.58 -2.03
C ASP A 259 -7.13 -24.23 -3.54
N GLU A 260 -8.23 -23.73 -4.09
CA GLU A 260 -8.31 -23.36 -5.52
C GLU A 260 -7.59 -22.06 -5.86
N LEU A 261 -7.39 -21.16 -4.89
CA LEU A 261 -6.67 -19.89 -5.09
C LEU A 261 -5.16 -20.00 -4.83
N LEU A 262 -4.73 -21.09 -4.20
CA LEU A 262 -3.33 -21.30 -3.79
C LEU A 262 -2.54 -22.24 -4.71
N ILE A 263 -3.13 -22.74 -5.81
CA ILE A 263 -2.42 -23.65 -6.72
C ILE A 263 -1.40 -22.86 -7.54
N PRO A 264 -0.12 -23.21 -7.43
CA PRO A 264 0.95 -22.62 -8.20
C PRO A 264 1.14 -23.35 -9.52
N THR A 265 1.57 -22.62 -10.52
CA THR A 265 2.79 -23.01 -11.27
C THR A 265 3.26 -21.83 -12.07
#